data_d4afb93482406f0e9fc5fb78e725b6b3
#
_entry.id   d4afb93482406f0e9fc5fb78e725b6b3
#
_cell.length_a   1.000
_cell.length_b   1.000
_cell.length_c   1.000
_cell.angle_alpha   90.00
_cell.angle_beta   90.00
_cell.angle_gamma   90.00
#
_symmetry.space_group_name_H-M   'P 1'
#
loop_
_entity.id
_entity.type
_entity.pdbx_description
1 polymer ?
#
loop_
_entity_poly.entity_id
_entity_poly.type
_entity_poly.pdbx_seq_one_letter_code
_entity_poly.pdbx_strand_id
1 'polypeptide(L)'
;MHRPIAPERGDLTPGSVLVSTIVGITLATGGFAIGLGTTGIAEGSTSFWYLSRASGFVAYVLLWGSVVWGLLLSTGTGRRWVRPPQLLDAHQFLSTAAVGFASFHGLVLMGDRYVSFPLRAIVVPFASSYEPLLVACGQIALWLSMLLIGSFHLRRHLSGQAWRRLHYASFVAFWMAFVHGLALGSESATLWATVVSLGTAAPVIFLSLHRVFSTQRIHGLLVGGAATRQPA
;
A
#
# COMPACT_ATOMS: atom_id res chain seq x y z
N MET A 1 45.22 15.42 -27.51
CA MET A 1 44.36 15.93 -26.42
C MET A 1 43.32 14.89 -26.06
N HIS A 2 43.58 14.11 -25.01
CA HIS A 2 42.67 13.06 -24.51
C HIS A 2 41.68 13.75 -23.56
N ARG A 3 40.37 13.76 -23.90
CA ARG A 3 39.32 14.15 -22.95
C ARG A 3 39.19 13.05 -21.92
N PRO A 4 39.29 13.35 -20.61
CA PRO A 4 38.97 12.35 -19.58
C PRO A 4 37.50 11.97 -19.71
N ILE A 5 37.24 10.66 -19.82
CA ILE A 5 35.92 10.07 -19.74
C ILE A 5 35.46 10.30 -18.29
N ALA A 6 34.46 11.17 -18.11
CA ALA A 6 33.83 11.32 -16.82
C ALA A 6 33.25 9.93 -16.37
N PRO A 7 33.42 9.54 -15.12
CA PRO A 7 32.82 8.29 -14.64
C PRO A 7 31.33 8.38 -14.86
N GLU A 8 30.76 7.40 -15.59
CA GLU A 8 29.31 7.19 -15.65
C GLU A 8 28.80 7.15 -14.21
N ARG A 9 28.07 8.18 -13.82
CA ARG A 9 27.22 8.06 -12.63
C ARG A 9 26.27 6.93 -12.97
N GLY A 10 26.42 5.79 -12.29
CA GLY A 10 25.47 4.71 -12.38
C GLY A 10 24.09 5.28 -12.07
N ASP A 11 23.33 5.55 -13.12
CA ASP A 11 21.96 6.04 -13.00
C ASP A 11 21.18 4.98 -12.25
N LEU A 12 20.98 5.23 -10.95
CA LEU A 12 20.11 4.42 -10.12
C LEU A 12 18.74 4.49 -10.78
N THR A 13 18.37 3.40 -11.44
CA THR A 13 17.04 3.35 -12.04
C THR A 13 16.00 3.48 -10.92
N PRO A 14 14.89 4.19 -11.13
CA PRO A 14 13.84 4.34 -10.11
C PRO A 14 13.42 3.00 -9.49
N GLY A 15 13.49 1.92 -10.27
CA GLY A 15 13.23 0.56 -9.80
C GLY A 15 14.29 0.02 -8.81
N SER A 16 15.56 0.31 -9.03
CA SER A 16 16.63 -0.15 -8.11
C SER A 16 16.58 0.61 -6.78
N VAL A 17 16.27 1.89 -6.81
CA VAL A 17 16.06 2.69 -5.60
C VAL A 17 14.86 2.16 -4.80
N LEU A 18 13.76 1.85 -5.47
CA LEU A 18 12.56 1.33 -4.84
C LEU A 18 12.83 -0.02 -4.16
N VAL A 19 13.44 -0.97 -4.87
CA VAL A 19 13.79 -2.29 -4.32
C VAL A 19 14.77 -2.16 -3.16
N SER A 20 15.81 -1.35 -3.30
CA SER A 20 16.77 -1.11 -2.22
C SER A 20 16.10 -0.50 -0.99
N THR A 21 15.15 0.41 -1.19
CA THR A 21 14.40 1.05 -0.09
C THR A 21 13.51 0.03 0.63
N ILE A 22 12.77 -0.82 -0.11
CA ILE A 22 11.94 -1.87 0.49
C ILE A 22 12.82 -2.84 1.27
N VAL A 23 13.88 -3.35 0.64
CA VAL A 23 14.80 -4.29 1.28
C VAL A 23 15.46 -3.63 2.50
N GLY A 24 15.93 -2.40 2.38
CA GLY A 24 16.54 -1.64 3.47
C GLY A 24 15.60 -1.45 4.65
N ILE A 25 14.36 -1.02 4.40
CA ILE A 25 13.34 -0.86 5.45
C ILE A 25 13.03 -2.22 6.09
N THR A 26 12.84 -3.27 5.32
CA THR A 26 12.52 -4.61 5.84
C THR A 26 13.67 -5.17 6.67
N LEU A 27 14.92 -5.03 6.23
CA LEU A 27 16.10 -5.48 6.98
C LEU A 27 16.33 -4.65 8.24
N ALA A 28 16.22 -3.33 8.16
CA ALA A 28 16.40 -2.44 9.30
C ALA A 28 15.32 -2.70 10.38
N THR A 29 14.07 -2.86 9.95
CA THR A 29 12.95 -3.12 10.86
C THR A 29 13.02 -4.52 11.44
N GLY A 30 13.37 -5.53 10.64
CA GLY A 30 13.61 -6.89 11.11
C GLY A 30 14.79 -6.96 12.10
N GLY A 31 15.91 -6.33 11.77
CA GLY A 31 17.07 -6.24 12.65
C GLY A 31 16.78 -5.51 13.96
N PHE A 32 16.02 -4.42 13.91
CA PHE A 32 15.58 -3.68 15.09
C PHE A 32 14.65 -4.54 15.98
N ALA A 33 13.67 -5.23 15.40
CA ALA A 33 12.76 -6.10 16.15
C ALA A 33 13.51 -7.27 16.82
N ILE A 34 14.46 -7.89 16.11
CA ILE A 34 15.32 -8.94 16.66
C ILE A 34 16.21 -8.37 17.76
N GLY A 35 16.85 -7.20 17.53
CA GLY A 35 17.70 -6.53 18.52
C GLY A 35 16.96 -6.23 19.82
N LEU A 36 15.74 -5.70 19.75
CA LEU A 36 14.89 -5.48 20.93
C LEU A 36 14.53 -6.78 21.64
N GLY A 37 14.27 -7.86 20.90
CA GLY A 37 13.96 -9.18 21.47
C GLY A 37 15.14 -9.83 22.20
N THR A 38 16.38 -9.54 21.77
CA THR A 38 17.60 -10.14 22.36
C THR A 38 18.19 -9.36 23.54
N THR A 39 17.87 -8.06 23.67
CA THR A 39 18.47 -7.18 24.69
C THR A 39 17.81 -7.24 26.06
N GLY A 40 16.73 -8.02 26.22
CA GLY A 40 15.98 -8.09 27.50
C GLY A 40 15.27 -6.79 27.92
N ILE A 41 15.45 -5.69 27.19
CA ILE A 41 14.85 -4.38 27.47
C ILE A 41 13.31 -4.45 27.44
N ALA A 42 12.77 -5.44 26.75
CA ALA A 42 11.34 -5.62 26.54
C ALA A 42 10.66 -6.58 27.54
N GLU A 43 11.37 -7.08 28.56
CA GLU A 43 10.76 -7.94 29.57
C GLU A 43 9.70 -7.17 30.37
N GLY A 44 8.43 -7.51 30.12
CA GLY A 44 7.28 -6.90 30.78
C GLY A 44 6.78 -5.58 30.19
N SER A 45 7.31 -5.11 29.06
CA SER A 45 6.87 -3.85 28.46
C SER A 45 5.77 -4.05 27.42
N THR A 46 4.75 -3.20 27.44
CA THR A 46 3.72 -3.05 26.40
C THR A 46 4.25 -2.33 25.16
N SER A 47 5.56 -2.04 25.10
CA SER A 47 6.19 -1.23 24.04
C SER A 47 6.02 -1.83 22.65
N PHE A 48 6.16 -3.15 22.51
CA PHE A 48 5.96 -3.83 21.22
C PHE A 48 4.54 -3.69 20.70
N TRP A 49 3.56 -3.77 21.59
CA TRP A 49 2.16 -3.55 21.26
C TRP A 49 1.90 -2.13 20.75
N TYR A 50 2.37 -1.11 21.46
CA TYR A 50 2.24 0.28 21.04
C TYR A 50 2.97 0.57 19.72
N LEU A 51 4.18 0.01 19.56
CA LEU A 51 4.97 0.18 18.35
C LEU A 51 4.29 -0.47 17.13
N SER A 52 3.73 -1.67 17.32
CA SER A 52 2.91 -2.33 16.30
C SER A 52 1.73 -1.46 15.91
N ARG A 53 0.96 -0.97 16.87
CA ARG A 53 -0.21 -0.12 16.59
C ARG A 53 0.15 1.15 15.85
N ALA A 54 1.18 1.86 16.32
CA ALA A 54 1.63 3.11 15.68
C ALA A 54 2.08 2.87 14.24
N SER A 55 2.90 1.82 14.00
CA SER A 55 3.38 1.49 12.67
C SER A 55 2.25 0.99 11.75
N GLY A 56 1.28 0.25 12.28
CA GLY A 56 0.09 -0.17 11.55
C GLY A 56 -0.77 1.02 11.10
N PHE A 57 -0.97 2.00 11.97
CA PHE A 57 -1.67 3.24 11.63
C PHE A 57 -0.93 4.04 10.54
N VAL A 58 0.39 4.19 10.65
CA VAL A 58 1.21 4.84 9.62
C VAL A 58 1.11 4.08 8.29
N ALA A 59 1.22 2.74 8.31
CA ALA A 59 1.07 1.90 7.12
C ALA A 59 -0.29 2.12 6.45
N TYR A 60 -1.37 2.18 7.23
CA TYR A 60 -2.73 2.41 6.74
C TYR A 60 -2.86 3.79 6.07
N VAL A 61 -2.38 4.86 6.72
CA VAL A 61 -2.45 6.22 6.16
C VAL A 61 -1.65 6.33 4.86
N LEU A 62 -0.47 5.71 4.79
CA LEU A 62 0.34 5.66 3.57
C LEU A 62 -0.34 4.87 2.45
N LEU A 63 -0.96 3.73 2.77
CA LEU A 63 -1.74 2.93 1.82
C LEU A 63 -2.93 3.72 1.29
N TRP A 64 -3.69 4.36 2.18
CA TRP A 64 -4.78 5.25 1.81
C TRP A 64 -4.32 6.37 0.88
N GLY A 65 -3.25 7.07 1.24
CA GLY A 65 -2.65 8.12 0.42
C GLY A 65 -2.25 7.60 -0.96
N SER A 66 -1.64 6.41 -1.04
CA SER A 66 -1.29 5.76 -2.29
C SER A 66 -2.52 5.50 -3.17
N VAL A 67 -3.62 4.95 -2.60
CA VAL A 67 -4.87 4.69 -3.34
C VAL A 67 -5.49 5.99 -3.85
N VAL A 68 -5.58 7.03 -3.01
CA VAL A 68 -6.10 8.35 -3.40
C VAL A 68 -5.25 8.94 -4.52
N TRP A 69 -3.90 8.93 -4.40
CA TRP A 69 -2.99 9.42 -5.45
C TRP A 69 -3.13 8.65 -6.76
N GLY A 70 -3.27 7.31 -6.67
CA GLY A 70 -3.53 6.46 -7.83
C GLY A 70 -4.85 6.78 -8.53
N LEU A 71 -5.89 7.10 -7.77
CA LEU A 71 -7.18 7.54 -8.30
C LEU A 71 -7.08 8.91 -8.97
N LEU A 72 -6.38 9.88 -8.37
CA LEU A 72 -6.12 11.20 -8.95
C LEU A 72 -5.32 11.10 -10.25
N LEU A 73 -4.33 10.20 -10.30
CA LEU A 73 -3.59 9.87 -11.53
C LEU A 73 -4.50 9.35 -12.62
N SER A 74 -5.34 8.35 -12.29
CA SER A 74 -6.17 7.64 -13.26
C SER A 74 -7.33 8.45 -13.82
N THR A 75 -7.88 9.37 -13.02
CA THR A 75 -8.95 10.31 -13.43
C THR A 75 -8.41 11.55 -14.15
N GLY A 76 -7.11 11.79 -14.05
CA GLY A 76 -6.49 13.00 -14.56
C GLY A 76 -6.78 14.26 -13.73
N THR A 77 -7.59 14.16 -12.70
CA THR A 77 -7.99 15.30 -11.84
C THR A 77 -6.78 15.93 -11.15
N GLY A 78 -5.81 15.12 -10.74
CA GLY A 78 -4.58 15.58 -10.08
C GLY A 78 -3.67 16.43 -10.96
N ARG A 79 -3.80 16.34 -12.30
CA ARG A 79 -2.98 17.10 -13.27
C ARG A 79 -3.18 18.61 -13.20
N ARG A 80 -4.25 19.06 -12.56
CA ARG A 80 -4.53 20.50 -12.36
C ARG A 80 -3.58 21.12 -11.32
N TRP A 81 -3.06 20.31 -10.39
CA TRP A 81 -2.25 20.79 -9.26
C TRP A 81 -0.80 20.29 -9.30
N VAL A 82 -0.57 19.09 -9.84
CA VAL A 82 0.73 18.42 -9.80
C VAL A 82 1.04 17.81 -11.16
N ARG A 83 2.30 17.88 -11.59
CA ARG A 83 2.75 17.27 -12.85
C ARG A 83 2.63 15.75 -12.80
N PRO A 84 2.22 15.08 -13.91
CA PRO A 84 2.02 13.63 -13.93
C PRO A 84 3.20 12.78 -13.44
N PRO A 85 4.48 13.10 -13.76
CA PRO A 85 5.61 12.36 -13.20
C PRO A 85 5.67 12.43 -11.68
N GLN A 86 5.47 13.61 -11.09
CA GLN A 86 5.50 13.80 -9.64
C GLN A 86 4.35 13.04 -8.94
N LEU A 87 3.18 12.98 -9.57
CA LEU A 87 2.05 12.17 -9.06
C LEU A 87 2.42 10.68 -9.06
N LEU A 88 3.10 10.20 -10.10
CA LEU A 88 3.53 8.81 -10.18
C LEU A 88 4.60 8.50 -9.13
N ASP A 89 5.58 9.37 -8.98
CA ASP A 89 6.66 9.22 -8.00
C ASP A 89 6.09 9.20 -6.58
N ALA A 90 5.16 10.12 -6.26
CA ALA A 90 4.48 10.14 -4.97
C ALA A 90 3.67 8.85 -4.71
N HIS A 91 2.93 8.36 -5.73
CA HIS A 91 2.20 7.10 -5.62
C HIS A 91 3.13 5.92 -5.34
N GLN A 92 4.27 5.84 -6.04
CA GLN A 92 5.26 4.78 -5.84
C GLN A 92 5.90 4.86 -4.45
N PHE A 93 6.28 6.06 -4.02
CA PHE A 93 6.84 6.28 -2.68
C PHE A 93 5.87 5.86 -1.58
N LEU A 94 4.61 6.35 -1.65
CA LEU A 94 3.58 6.02 -0.66
C LEU A 94 3.30 4.51 -0.60
N SER A 95 3.21 3.85 -1.77
CA SER A 95 2.99 2.40 -1.84
C SER A 95 4.13 1.62 -1.17
N THR A 96 5.38 2.00 -1.48
CA THR A 96 6.57 1.33 -0.95
C THR A 96 6.70 1.55 0.55
N ALA A 97 6.51 2.77 1.01
CA ALA A 97 6.55 3.10 2.43
C ALA A 97 5.44 2.38 3.20
N ALA A 98 4.21 2.29 2.63
CA ALA A 98 3.11 1.54 3.23
C ALA A 98 3.47 0.07 3.45
N VAL A 99 4.06 -0.60 2.46
CA VAL A 99 4.51 -2.01 2.59
C VAL A 99 5.62 -2.14 3.63
N GLY A 100 6.57 -1.20 3.67
CA GLY A 100 7.63 -1.19 4.68
C GLY A 100 7.07 -1.11 6.11
N PHE A 101 6.20 -0.14 6.36
CA PHE A 101 5.55 0.01 7.67
C PHE A 101 4.60 -1.14 8.02
N ALA A 102 3.88 -1.71 7.05
CA ALA A 102 3.03 -2.88 7.27
C ALA A 102 3.85 -4.13 7.61
N SER A 103 5.01 -4.32 6.95
CA SER A 103 5.95 -5.40 7.29
C SER A 103 6.50 -5.24 8.70
N PHE A 104 6.91 -4.01 9.06
CA PHE A 104 7.36 -3.70 10.41
C PHE A 104 6.27 -3.94 11.46
N HIS A 105 5.04 -3.48 11.19
CA HIS A 105 3.87 -3.71 12.04
C HIS A 105 3.67 -5.18 12.39
N GLY A 106 3.76 -6.08 11.41
CA GLY A 106 3.65 -7.51 11.65
C GLY A 106 4.86 -8.07 12.41
N LEU A 107 6.08 -7.74 11.96
CA LEU A 107 7.31 -8.31 12.54
C LEU A 107 7.55 -7.88 13.99
N VAL A 108 7.21 -6.65 14.35
CA VAL A 108 7.40 -6.15 15.72
C VAL A 108 6.56 -6.92 16.74
N LEU A 109 5.43 -7.54 16.32
CA LEU A 109 4.61 -8.39 17.20
C LEU A 109 5.33 -9.67 17.66
N MET A 110 6.41 -10.09 16.97
CA MET A 110 7.22 -11.23 17.44
C MET A 110 7.89 -10.95 18.80
N GLY A 111 8.10 -9.68 19.13
CA GLY A 111 8.62 -9.26 20.43
C GLY A 111 7.57 -9.19 21.55
N ASP A 112 6.28 -9.25 21.20
CA ASP A 112 5.20 -9.22 22.19
C ASP A 112 5.10 -10.57 22.91
N ARG A 113 5.17 -10.53 24.24
CA ARG A 113 5.09 -11.74 25.09
C ARG A 113 3.68 -12.00 25.62
N TYR A 114 2.78 -11.03 25.55
CA TYR A 114 1.42 -11.16 26.03
C TYR A 114 0.55 -11.97 25.06
N VAL A 115 0.64 -11.60 23.76
CA VAL A 115 0.04 -12.38 22.68
C VAL A 115 1.17 -12.92 21.83
N SER A 116 1.61 -14.15 22.10
CA SER A 116 2.70 -14.77 21.34
C SER A 116 2.35 -14.90 19.87
N PHE A 117 2.98 -14.09 19.01
CA PHE A 117 2.84 -14.16 17.55
C PHE A 117 4.08 -14.84 16.94
N PRO A 118 4.08 -16.17 16.73
CA PRO A 118 5.16 -16.81 16.00
C PRO A 118 5.18 -16.35 14.55
N LEU A 119 6.33 -16.41 13.90
CA LEU A 119 6.50 -15.98 12.50
C LEU A 119 5.43 -16.60 11.57
N ARG A 120 5.05 -17.86 11.80
CA ARG A 120 3.98 -18.51 11.04
C ARG A 120 2.64 -17.76 11.15
N ALA A 121 2.29 -17.27 12.33
CA ALA A 121 1.05 -16.52 12.55
C ALA A 121 1.07 -15.14 11.92
N ILE A 122 2.26 -14.61 11.58
CA ILE A 122 2.42 -13.31 10.89
C ILE A 122 2.40 -13.49 9.37
N VAL A 123 3.02 -14.56 8.87
CA VAL A 123 3.26 -14.74 7.43
C VAL A 123 2.15 -15.54 6.75
N VAL A 124 1.57 -16.54 7.44
CA VAL A 124 0.59 -17.45 6.86
C VAL A 124 -0.83 -17.01 7.23
N PRO A 125 -1.68 -16.64 6.25
CA PRO A 125 -3.06 -16.29 6.51
C PRO A 125 -3.81 -17.42 7.26
N PHE A 126 -4.67 -17.01 8.19
CA PHE A 126 -5.46 -17.88 9.05
C PHE A 126 -4.67 -18.71 10.09
N ALA A 127 -3.35 -18.58 10.16
CA ALA A 127 -2.53 -19.33 11.11
C ALA A 127 -2.46 -18.70 12.51
N SER A 128 -2.99 -17.49 12.70
CA SER A 128 -3.06 -16.83 13.99
C SER A 128 -4.11 -17.47 14.89
N SER A 129 -3.78 -17.67 16.18
CA SER A 129 -4.76 -18.06 17.21
C SER A 129 -5.61 -16.88 17.69
N TYR A 130 -5.13 -15.64 17.47
CA TYR A 130 -5.84 -14.41 17.80
C TYR A 130 -6.58 -13.92 16.56
N GLU A 131 -7.92 -13.81 16.64
CA GLU A 131 -8.79 -13.28 15.58
C GLU A 131 -8.38 -13.70 14.15
N PRO A 132 -8.39 -15.01 13.82
CA PRO A 132 -7.76 -15.55 12.60
C PRO A 132 -8.20 -14.87 11.31
N LEU A 133 -9.50 -14.54 11.18
CA LEU A 133 -10.07 -13.91 9.98
C LEU A 133 -9.61 -12.46 9.83
N LEU A 134 -9.61 -11.71 10.93
CA LEU A 134 -9.24 -10.29 10.91
C LEU A 134 -7.74 -10.12 10.71
N VAL A 135 -6.93 -10.98 11.35
CA VAL A 135 -5.48 -11.02 11.12
C VAL A 135 -5.18 -11.42 9.67
N ALA A 136 -5.89 -12.41 9.12
CA ALA A 136 -5.73 -12.82 7.72
C ALA A 136 -6.05 -11.68 6.74
N CYS A 137 -7.02 -10.81 7.02
CA CYS A 137 -7.27 -9.63 6.20
C CYS A 137 -6.02 -8.75 6.08
N GLY A 138 -5.34 -8.43 7.18
CA GLY A 138 -4.09 -7.65 7.15
C GLY A 138 -2.97 -8.34 6.39
N GLN A 139 -2.81 -9.65 6.60
CA GLN A 139 -1.79 -10.46 5.91
C GLN A 139 -2.03 -10.51 4.39
N ILE A 140 -3.27 -10.77 3.97
CA ILE A 140 -3.62 -10.80 2.54
C ILE A 140 -3.44 -9.40 1.92
N ALA A 141 -3.81 -8.34 2.63
CA ALA A 141 -3.57 -6.97 2.18
C ALA A 141 -2.08 -6.69 1.96
N LEU A 142 -1.21 -7.15 2.87
CA LEU A 142 0.24 -7.03 2.74
C LEU A 142 0.76 -7.83 1.54
N TRP A 143 0.37 -9.10 1.39
CA TRP A 143 0.81 -9.94 0.27
C TRP A 143 0.35 -9.40 -1.08
N LEU A 144 -0.90 -8.93 -1.19
CA LEU A 144 -1.39 -8.27 -2.40
C LEU A 144 -0.61 -7.00 -2.70
N SER A 145 -0.30 -6.18 -1.70
CA SER A 145 0.48 -4.96 -1.89
C SER A 145 1.90 -5.25 -2.37
N MET A 146 2.57 -6.27 -1.81
CA MET A 146 3.88 -6.73 -2.28
C MET A 146 3.82 -7.25 -3.71
N LEU A 147 2.80 -8.05 -4.05
CA LEU A 147 2.57 -8.54 -5.41
C LEU A 147 2.38 -7.39 -6.40
N LEU A 148 1.60 -6.37 -6.04
CA LEU A 148 1.33 -5.21 -6.88
C LEU A 148 2.60 -4.40 -7.15
N ILE A 149 3.43 -4.15 -6.12
CA ILE A 149 4.72 -3.49 -6.28
C ILE A 149 5.65 -4.33 -7.16
N GLY A 150 5.75 -5.64 -6.92
CA GLY A 150 6.54 -6.55 -7.73
C GLY A 150 6.07 -6.60 -9.20
N SER A 151 4.74 -6.58 -9.43
CA SER A 151 4.15 -6.59 -10.77
C SER A 151 4.51 -5.35 -11.60
N PHE A 152 4.80 -4.22 -10.95
CA PHE A 152 5.27 -3.01 -11.64
C PHE A 152 6.60 -3.25 -12.37
N HIS A 153 7.51 -4.02 -11.79
CA HIS A 153 8.78 -4.37 -12.39
C HIS A 153 8.60 -5.38 -13.54
N LEU A 154 7.59 -6.25 -13.41
CA LEU A 154 7.25 -7.27 -14.41
C LEU A 154 6.32 -6.75 -15.51
N ARG A 155 5.84 -5.48 -15.44
CA ARG A 155 4.85 -4.92 -16.38
C ARG A 155 5.29 -4.95 -17.84
N ARG A 156 6.61 -4.97 -18.12
CA ARG A 156 7.15 -5.10 -19.47
C ARG A 156 6.85 -6.46 -20.12
N HIS A 157 6.58 -7.48 -19.31
CA HIS A 157 6.23 -8.84 -19.73
C HIS A 157 4.72 -9.10 -19.72
N LEU A 158 3.92 -8.15 -19.21
CA LEU A 158 2.48 -8.25 -19.12
C LEU A 158 1.82 -7.37 -20.19
N SER A 159 0.68 -7.82 -20.75
CA SER A 159 -0.12 -6.92 -21.56
C SER A 159 -0.66 -5.77 -20.70
N GLY A 160 -0.80 -4.58 -21.28
CA GLY A 160 -1.33 -3.42 -20.55
C GLY A 160 -2.72 -3.65 -19.95
N GLN A 161 -3.53 -4.55 -20.56
CA GLN A 161 -4.83 -4.93 -20.00
C GLN A 161 -4.70 -5.86 -18.80
N ALA A 162 -3.83 -6.87 -18.88
CA ALA A 162 -3.57 -7.79 -17.77
C ALA A 162 -3.02 -7.05 -16.55
N TRP A 163 -2.06 -6.17 -16.77
CA TRP A 163 -1.49 -5.37 -15.69
C TRP A 163 -2.55 -4.46 -15.03
N ARG A 164 -3.40 -3.79 -15.80
CA ARG A 164 -4.49 -2.97 -15.24
C ARG A 164 -5.49 -3.79 -14.43
N ARG A 165 -5.86 -5.00 -14.90
CA ARG A 165 -6.74 -5.91 -14.14
C ARG A 165 -6.12 -6.32 -12.82
N LEU A 166 -4.84 -6.71 -12.84
CA LEU A 166 -4.10 -7.04 -11.62
C LEU A 166 -4.06 -5.84 -10.66
N HIS A 167 -3.85 -4.64 -11.20
CA HIS A 167 -3.77 -3.43 -10.38
C HIS A 167 -5.09 -3.11 -9.63
N TYR A 168 -6.24 -3.57 -10.12
CA TYR A 168 -7.50 -3.44 -9.36
C TYR A 168 -7.49 -4.21 -8.03
N ALA A 169 -6.62 -5.18 -7.84
CA ALA A 169 -6.43 -5.84 -6.55
C ALA A 169 -5.96 -4.86 -5.44
N SER A 170 -5.47 -3.66 -5.80
CA SER A 170 -5.17 -2.59 -4.84
C SER A 170 -6.37 -2.14 -4.02
N PHE A 171 -7.57 -2.17 -4.62
CA PHE A 171 -8.82 -1.87 -3.89
C PHE A 171 -9.14 -2.97 -2.88
N VAL A 172 -8.92 -4.23 -3.26
CA VAL A 172 -9.10 -5.38 -2.34
C VAL A 172 -8.12 -5.25 -1.18
N ALA A 173 -6.84 -4.97 -1.46
CA ALA A 173 -5.83 -4.77 -0.44
C ALA A 173 -6.19 -3.62 0.52
N PHE A 174 -6.67 -2.49 -0.01
CA PHE A 174 -7.11 -1.35 0.78
C PHE A 174 -8.28 -1.71 1.72
N TRP A 175 -9.35 -2.31 1.18
CA TRP A 175 -10.52 -2.63 1.99
C TRP A 175 -10.24 -3.73 3.02
N MET A 176 -9.38 -4.69 2.71
CA MET A 176 -8.94 -5.69 3.69
C MET A 176 -8.10 -5.05 4.81
N ALA A 177 -7.19 -4.14 4.48
CA ALA A 177 -6.43 -3.39 5.48
C ALA A 177 -7.34 -2.49 6.33
N PHE A 178 -8.35 -1.85 5.71
CA PHE A 178 -9.35 -1.04 6.39
C PHE A 178 -10.14 -1.86 7.42
N VAL A 179 -10.68 -3.02 6.99
CA VAL A 179 -11.44 -3.92 7.88
C VAL A 179 -10.57 -4.44 9.02
N HIS A 180 -9.33 -4.85 8.71
CA HIS A 180 -8.36 -5.29 9.69
C HIS A 180 -8.09 -4.20 10.75
N GLY A 181 -7.78 -2.98 10.32
CA GLY A 181 -7.49 -1.86 11.22
C GLY A 181 -8.71 -1.41 12.02
N LEU A 182 -9.90 -1.40 11.41
CA LEU A 182 -11.14 -1.00 12.07
C LEU A 182 -11.57 -2.03 13.14
N ALA A 183 -11.50 -3.32 12.80
CA ALA A 183 -12.01 -4.38 13.67
C ALA A 183 -11.03 -4.76 14.80
N LEU A 184 -9.71 -4.69 14.55
CA LEU A 184 -8.69 -5.00 15.56
C LEU A 184 -8.14 -3.76 16.28
N GLY A 185 -8.51 -2.56 15.83
CA GLY A 185 -8.12 -1.33 16.51
C GLY A 185 -8.76 -1.23 17.88
N SER A 186 -7.97 -1.24 18.95
CA SER A 186 -8.47 -1.14 20.33
C SER A 186 -9.24 0.14 20.64
N GLU A 187 -9.19 1.11 19.74
CA GLU A 187 -9.89 2.40 19.85
C GLU A 187 -11.01 2.55 18.81
N SER A 188 -11.40 1.47 18.14
CA SER A 188 -12.43 1.49 17.09
C SER A 188 -13.77 2.08 17.53
N ALA A 189 -14.11 2.00 18.81
CA ALA A 189 -15.33 2.59 19.38
C ALA A 189 -15.19 4.08 19.72
N THR A 190 -14.01 4.70 19.52
CA THR A 190 -13.79 6.12 19.81
C THR A 190 -14.26 7.02 18.67
N LEU A 191 -14.64 8.25 19.01
CA LEU A 191 -15.07 9.24 18.02
C LEU A 191 -13.96 9.54 16.99
N TRP A 192 -12.71 9.65 17.43
CA TRP A 192 -11.60 9.94 16.52
C TRP A 192 -11.36 8.79 15.51
N ALA A 193 -11.46 7.53 15.94
CA ALA A 193 -11.34 6.39 15.05
C ALA A 193 -12.47 6.35 14.01
N THR A 194 -13.69 6.69 14.42
CA THR A 194 -14.83 6.84 13.51
C THR A 194 -14.57 7.97 12.49
N VAL A 195 -14.10 9.14 12.93
CA VAL A 195 -13.78 10.26 12.05
C VAL A 195 -12.68 9.89 11.05
N VAL A 196 -11.61 9.22 11.49
CA VAL A 196 -10.54 8.76 10.62
C VAL A 196 -11.06 7.72 9.61
N SER A 197 -11.85 6.75 10.07
CA SER A 197 -12.41 5.72 9.19
C SER A 197 -13.32 6.31 8.11
N LEU A 198 -14.24 7.18 8.48
CA LEU A 198 -15.12 7.87 7.52
C LEU A 198 -14.32 8.82 6.62
N GLY A 199 -13.38 9.58 7.19
CA GLY A 199 -12.53 10.52 6.47
C GLY A 199 -11.60 9.85 5.44
N THR A 200 -11.24 8.60 5.65
CA THR A 200 -10.44 7.83 4.70
C THR A 200 -11.28 7.02 3.71
N ALA A 201 -12.39 6.44 4.14
CA ALA A 201 -13.27 5.67 3.25
C ALA A 201 -14.01 6.56 2.24
N ALA A 202 -14.54 7.71 2.67
CA ALA A 202 -15.35 8.58 1.82
C ALA A 202 -14.60 9.09 0.57
N PRO A 203 -13.36 9.62 0.63
CA PRO A 203 -12.62 10.02 -0.56
C PRO A 203 -12.34 8.85 -1.52
N VAL A 204 -12.03 7.65 -1.01
CA VAL A 204 -11.78 6.48 -1.85
C VAL A 204 -13.06 6.06 -2.59
N ILE A 205 -14.20 6.02 -1.89
CA ILE A 205 -15.50 5.73 -2.51
C ILE A 205 -15.84 6.80 -3.54
N PHE A 206 -15.77 8.08 -3.17
CA PHE A 206 -16.10 9.19 -4.06
C PHE A 206 -15.27 9.18 -5.35
N LEU A 207 -13.94 9.09 -5.23
CA LEU A 207 -13.05 9.09 -6.39
C LEU A 207 -13.20 7.82 -7.24
N SER A 208 -13.53 6.69 -6.62
CA SER A 208 -13.82 5.44 -7.35
C SER A 208 -15.10 5.56 -8.18
N LEU A 209 -16.17 6.09 -7.58
CA LEU A 209 -17.42 6.36 -8.29
C LEU A 209 -17.22 7.39 -9.41
N HIS A 210 -16.53 8.50 -9.11
CA HIS A 210 -16.19 9.52 -10.10
C HIS A 210 -15.45 8.90 -11.31
N ARG A 211 -14.49 8.02 -11.05
CA ARG A 211 -13.75 7.31 -12.11
C ARG A 211 -14.69 6.47 -12.98
N VAL A 212 -15.59 5.69 -12.37
CA VAL A 212 -16.54 4.82 -13.11
C VAL A 212 -17.46 5.67 -14.00
N PHE A 213 -18.08 6.70 -13.44
CA PHE A 213 -19.01 7.56 -14.19
C PHE A 213 -18.32 8.37 -15.30
N SER A 214 -17.10 8.85 -15.06
CA SER A 214 -16.33 9.58 -16.08
C SER A 214 -16.00 8.68 -17.28
N THR A 215 -15.65 7.42 -17.04
CA THR A 215 -15.35 6.45 -18.10
C THR A 215 -16.60 6.11 -18.91
N GLN A 216 -17.75 5.93 -18.27
CA GLN A 216 -19.01 5.62 -18.94
C GLN A 216 -19.50 6.79 -19.82
N ARG A 217 -19.34 8.03 -19.37
CA ARG A 217 -19.71 9.22 -20.12
C ARG A 217 -18.94 9.34 -21.43
N ILE A 218 -17.62 9.09 -21.39
CA ILE A 218 -16.78 9.10 -22.60
C ILE A 218 -17.20 7.99 -23.56
N HIS A 219 -17.47 6.79 -23.07
CA HIS A 219 -17.91 5.67 -23.91
C HIS A 219 -19.26 5.95 -24.58
N GLY A 220 -20.23 6.49 -23.84
CA GLY A 220 -21.54 6.87 -24.39
C GLY A 220 -21.46 7.93 -25.51
N LEU A 221 -20.57 8.94 -25.34
CA LEU A 221 -20.36 9.97 -26.38
C LEU A 221 -19.69 9.40 -27.62
N LEU A 222 -18.79 8.45 -27.52
CA LEU A 222 -18.12 7.81 -28.65
C LEU A 222 -19.09 6.90 -29.43
N VAL A 223 -19.95 6.15 -28.76
CA VAL A 223 -20.95 5.26 -29.39
C VAL A 223 -22.08 6.09 -30.01
N GLY A 224 -22.59 7.11 -29.31
CA GLY A 224 -23.62 8.01 -29.81
C GLY A 224 -23.18 8.82 -31.05
N GLY A 225 -21.92 9.30 -31.06
CA GLY A 225 -21.35 10.03 -32.18
C GLY A 225 -21.09 9.17 -33.44
N ALA A 226 -20.92 7.86 -33.27
CA ALA A 226 -20.79 6.93 -34.37
C ALA A 226 -22.15 6.65 -35.07
N ALA A 227 -23.23 6.61 -34.30
CA ALA A 227 -24.59 6.37 -34.81
C ALA A 227 -25.14 7.53 -35.66
N THR A 228 -24.67 8.77 -35.43
CA THR A 228 -25.08 9.98 -36.15
C THR A 228 -24.33 10.22 -37.48
N ARG A 229 -23.31 9.40 -37.78
CA ARG A 229 -22.50 9.52 -39.02
C ARG A 229 -22.84 8.47 -40.10
N GLN A 230 -24.03 7.91 -40.12
CA GLN A 230 -24.47 7.15 -41.32
C GLN A 230 -24.79 8.13 -42.44
N PRO A 231 -24.08 8.10 -43.58
CA PRO A 231 -24.41 8.90 -44.73
C PRO A 231 -25.74 8.39 -45.33
N ALA A 232 -26.62 9.33 -45.73
CA ALA A 232 -27.81 9.09 -46.47
C ALA A 232 -27.47 8.62 -47.89
#